data_a5a710b7cd1a94e0354802f5f636a3c1
#
_entry.id   a5a710b7cd1a94e0354802f5f636a3c1
#
_cell.length_a   1.000
_cell.length_b   1.000
_cell.length_c   1.000
_cell.angle_alpha   90.00
_cell.angle_beta   90.00
_cell.angle_gamma   90.00
#
_symmetry.space_group_name_H-M   'P 1'
#
loop_
_entity.id
_entity.type
_entity.pdbx_description
1 polymer ?
#
loop_
_entity_poly.entity_id
_entity_poly.type
_entity_poly.pdbx_seq_one_letter_code
_entity_poly.pdbx_strand_id
1 'polypeptide(L)'
;MAAKRTRDWLTDRAREQDRFALILLPDQLASMRAYLLRHAEAVPGTPDASRDLTAHGQRQVAFLAKGAGQVPLEEVDAIEHSPLVRAVRTAQLLRLATGSALPLKVLGGLEPEHDPRKTAVLLAKSRRSRLLVGHNPHLAELTALLLGLADGGAAVRFRKSGLLALERTAKPTRLRPYGSWSLLWMIPPDLAK
;
A
#
# COMPACT_ATOMS: atom_id res chain seq x y z
N MET A 1 2.20 -59.90 -15.93
CA MET A 1 3.09 -58.84 -16.41
C MET A 1 2.43 -57.45 -16.41
N ALA A 2 1.87 -56.99 -15.30
CA ALA A 2 1.16 -55.70 -15.24
C ALA A 2 1.55 -54.80 -14.05
N ALA A 3 2.60 -55.09 -13.29
CA ALA A 3 2.92 -54.33 -12.06
C ALA A 3 4.17 -53.42 -12.19
N LYS A 4 4.73 -53.23 -13.37
CA LYS A 4 5.99 -52.48 -13.55
C LYS A 4 5.80 -51.08 -14.20
N ARG A 5 4.59 -50.71 -14.68
CA ARG A 5 4.32 -49.41 -15.33
C ARG A 5 3.75 -48.32 -14.48
N THR A 6 3.36 -48.58 -13.22
CA THR A 6 2.71 -47.60 -12.35
C THR A 6 3.70 -46.84 -11.44
N ARG A 7 4.99 -47.18 -11.46
CA ARG A 7 5.99 -46.52 -10.61
C ARG A 7 6.75 -45.40 -11.31
N ASP A 8 6.85 -45.41 -12.65
CA ASP A 8 7.69 -44.47 -13.38
C ASP A 8 7.04 -43.08 -13.57
N TRP A 9 5.70 -42.98 -13.64
CA TRP A 9 5.04 -41.69 -13.81
C TRP A 9 4.97 -40.84 -12.52
N LEU A 10 5.07 -41.45 -11.34
CA LEU A 10 5.11 -40.73 -10.06
C LEU A 10 6.49 -40.11 -9.80
N THR A 11 7.55 -40.76 -10.27
CA THR A 11 8.91 -40.24 -10.19
C THR A 11 9.18 -39.14 -11.22
N ASP A 12 8.54 -39.19 -12.39
CA ASP A 12 8.65 -38.12 -13.39
C ASP A 12 7.89 -36.85 -12.97
N ARG A 13 6.70 -36.98 -12.36
CA ARG A 13 5.96 -35.83 -11.82
C ARG A 13 6.69 -35.14 -10.66
N ALA A 14 7.34 -35.89 -9.78
CA ALA A 14 8.17 -35.31 -8.72
C ALA A 14 9.36 -34.54 -9.28
N ARG A 15 10.00 -35.04 -10.34
CA ARG A 15 11.10 -34.35 -11.03
C ARG A 15 10.66 -33.13 -11.84
N GLU A 16 9.44 -33.12 -12.35
CA GLU A 16 8.86 -31.93 -13.00
C GLU A 16 8.49 -30.85 -11.99
N GLN A 17 7.93 -31.20 -10.83
CA GLN A 17 7.67 -30.25 -9.75
C GLN A 17 8.96 -29.62 -9.21
N ASP A 18 10.05 -30.38 -9.09
CA ASP A 18 11.36 -29.84 -8.70
C ASP A 18 11.99 -28.96 -9.81
N ARG A 19 11.69 -29.20 -11.07
CA ARG A 19 12.13 -28.33 -12.18
C ARG A 19 11.39 -26.99 -12.21
N PHE A 20 10.13 -26.93 -11.81
CA PHE A 20 9.40 -25.66 -11.63
C PHE A 20 9.84 -24.90 -10.38
N ALA A 21 10.30 -25.58 -9.34
CA ALA A 21 10.87 -24.95 -8.14
C ALA A 21 12.25 -24.28 -8.42
N LEU A 22 12.93 -24.65 -9.50
CA LEU A 22 14.27 -24.12 -9.84
C LEU A 22 14.26 -22.94 -10.81
N ILE A 23 13.08 -22.44 -11.22
CA ILE A 23 12.94 -21.21 -12.04
C ILE A 23 12.50 -20.03 -11.17
N LEU A 24 12.57 -20.13 -9.86
CA LEU A 24 12.56 -18.95 -9.00
C LEU A 24 13.95 -18.33 -9.09
N LEU A 25 14.09 -17.41 -10.05
CA LEU A 25 15.28 -16.56 -10.15
C LEU A 25 15.56 -15.93 -8.78
N PRO A 26 16.81 -15.90 -8.29
CA PRO A 26 17.19 -15.38 -6.98
C PRO A 26 16.97 -13.86 -6.81
N ASP A 27 16.28 -13.19 -7.72
CA ASP A 27 15.94 -11.77 -7.66
C ASP A 27 14.46 -11.50 -7.30
N GLN A 28 13.69 -12.50 -6.90
CA GLN A 28 12.40 -12.33 -6.20
C GLN A 28 12.61 -12.15 -4.68
N LEU A 29 13.60 -11.38 -4.29
CA LEU A 29 13.57 -10.66 -3.03
C LEU A 29 12.28 -9.83 -3.02
N ALA A 30 11.44 -10.06 -2.03
CA ALA A 30 10.09 -9.54 -1.84
C ALA A 30 9.84 -8.23 -2.59
N SER A 31 8.94 -8.25 -3.57
CA SER A 31 8.64 -7.07 -4.38
C SER A 31 8.22 -5.92 -3.45
N MET A 32 8.88 -4.77 -3.57
CA MET A 32 8.58 -3.61 -2.73
C MET A 32 7.18 -3.12 -3.04
N ARG A 33 6.32 -3.05 -2.02
CA ARG A 33 4.95 -2.53 -2.13
C ARG A 33 4.81 -1.18 -1.44
N ALA A 34 4.02 -0.32 -2.04
CA ALA A 34 3.58 0.93 -1.44
C ALA A 34 2.09 0.84 -1.16
N TYR A 35 1.74 0.90 0.12
CA TYR A 35 0.36 0.98 0.59
C TYR A 35 0.04 2.43 0.89
N LEU A 36 -0.96 2.98 0.22
CA LEU A 36 -1.37 4.36 0.36
C LEU A 36 -2.76 4.40 0.98
N LEU A 37 -2.88 4.98 2.18
CA LEU A 37 -4.14 5.14 2.90
C LEU A 37 -4.47 6.62 3.00
N ARG A 38 -5.59 7.06 2.42
CA ARG A 38 -6.09 8.39 2.67
C ARG A 38 -6.74 8.45 4.04
N HIS A 39 -6.47 9.52 4.83
CA HIS A 39 -7.11 9.71 6.12
C HIS A 39 -8.63 9.57 6.05
N ALA A 40 -9.23 9.09 7.14
CA ALA A 40 -10.67 8.94 7.28
C ALA A 40 -11.42 10.29 7.33
N GLU A 41 -12.74 10.26 7.33
CA GLU A 41 -13.51 11.49 7.40
C GLU A 41 -13.20 12.28 8.67
N ALA A 42 -12.91 13.56 8.49
CA ALA A 42 -12.61 14.50 9.57
C ALA A 42 -13.67 15.58 9.68
N VAL A 43 -13.86 16.09 10.89
CA VAL A 43 -14.74 17.22 11.16
C VAL A 43 -14.29 18.45 10.36
N PRO A 44 -15.22 19.31 9.88
CA PRO A 44 -14.85 20.60 9.35
C PRO A 44 -14.31 21.50 10.48
N GLY A 45 -13.50 22.49 10.15
CA GLY A 45 -13.02 23.45 11.16
C GLY A 45 -11.67 24.06 10.85
N THR A 46 -11.32 25.04 11.64
CA THR A 46 -10.04 25.75 11.62
C THR A 46 -9.42 25.72 13.01
N PRO A 47 -8.09 25.62 13.14
CA PRO A 47 -7.13 25.43 12.04
C PRO A 47 -7.24 24.02 11.41
N ASP A 48 -6.97 23.92 10.11
CA ASP A 48 -7.08 22.65 9.35
C ASP A 48 -6.21 21.54 9.95
N ALA A 49 -5.07 21.88 10.52
CA ALA A 49 -4.11 20.93 11.08
C ALA A 49 -4.68 20.12 12.25
N SER A 50 -5.59 20.71 13.05
CA SER A 50 -6.14 20.12 14.29
C SER A 50 -7.47 19.37 14.10
N ARG A 51 -7.98 19.26 12.87
CA ARG A 51 -9.25 18.58 12.58
C ARG A 51 -9.16 17.08 12.90
N ASP A 52 -9.96 16.64 13.87
CA ASP A 52 -10.05 15.23 14.28
C ASP A 52 -11.07 14.46 13.40
N LEU A 53 -11.15 13.15 13.57
CA LEU A 53 -12.07 12.31 12.82
C LEU A 53 -13.51 12.46 13.30
N THR A 54 -14.47 12.38 12.38
CA THR A 54 -15.88 12.21 12.72
C THR A 54 -16.13 10.79 13.24
N ALA A 55 -17.30 10.57 13.90
CA ALA A 55 -17.74 9.23 14.26
C ALA A 55 -17.89 8.31 13.02
N HIS A 56 -18.29 8.88 11.87
CA HIS A 56 -18.31 8.14 10.59
C HIS A 56 -16.89 7.77 10.15
N GLY A 57 -15.92 8.69 10.21
CA GLY A 57 -14.53 8.42 9.91
C GLY A 57 -13.93 7.31 10.78
N GLN A 58 -14.25 7.28 12.07
CA GLN A 58 -13.82 6.20 12.97
C GLN A 58 -14.39 4.83 12.54
N ARG A 59 -15.68 4.78 12.15
CA ARG A 59 -16.29 3.56 11.61
C ARG A 59 -15.65 3.10 10.30
N GLN A 60 -15.28 4.04 9.42
CA GLN A 60 -14.54 3.73 8.18
C GLN A 60 -13.22 3.00 8.49
N VAL A 61 -12.44 3.48 9.47
CA VAL A 61 -11.18 2.82 9.86
C VAL A 61 -11.43 1.46 10.50
N ALA A 62 -12.43 1.36 11.40
CA ALA A 62 -12.78 0.09 12.03
C ALA A 62 -13.21 -0.99 11.00
N PHE A 63 -13.93 -0.58 9.96
CA PHE A 63 -14.28 -1.47 8.86
C PHE A 63 -13.04 -1.91 8.07
N LEU A 64 -12.17 -0.96 7.69
CA LEU A 64 -10.94 -1.26 6.98
C LEU A 64 -10.05 -2.25 7.76
N ALA A 65 -9.96 -2.07 9.08
CA ALA A 65 -9.16 -2.91 9.97
C ALA A 65 -9.64 -4.37 10.06
N LYS A 66 -10.93 -4.63 9.82
CA LYS A 66 -11.49 -6.01 9.82
C LYS A 66 -11.14 -6.81 8.56
N GLY A 67 -10.59 -6.17 7.56
CA GLY A 67 -10.29 -6.79 6.27
C GLY A 67 -8.95 -6.31 5.71
N ALA A 68 -9.00 -5.64 4.58
CA ALA A 68 -7.82 -5.25 3.81
C ALA A 68 -6.78 -4.38 4.54
N GLY A 69 -7.18 -3.71 5.63
CA GLY A 69 -6.26 -2.93 6.46
C GLY A 69 -5.22 -3.76 7.21
N GLN A 70 -5.41 -5.07 7.32
CA GLN A 70 -4.41 -5.97 7.93
C GLN A 70 -3.27 -6.30 6.97
N VAL A 71 -3.56 -6.43 5.67
CA VAL A 71 -2.59 -6.85 4.65
C VAL A 71 -1.28 -6.04 4.67
N PRO A 72 -1.29 -4.68 4.66
CA PRO A 72 -0.04 -3.93 4.70
C PRO A 72 0.73 -4.10 6.00
N LEU A 73 0.06 -4.39 7.12
CA LEU A 73 0.70 -4.48 8.43
C LEU A 73 1.60 -5.71 8.58
N GLU A 74 1.41 -6.72 7.75
CA GLU A 74 2.26 -7.94 7.71
C GLU A 74 3.57 -7.71 6.92
N GLU A 75 3.63 -6.66 6.11
CA GLU A 75 4.72 -6.43 5.17
C GLU A 75 5.57 -5.18 5.47
N VAL A 76 5.15 -4.35 6.43
CA VAL A 76 5.82 -3.08 6.73
C VAL A 76 6.42 -3.03 8.13
N ASP A 77 7.42 -2.18 8.33
CA ASP A 77 8.10 -2.01 9.63
C ASP A 77 7.47 -0.89 10.49
N ALA A 78 6.59 -0.09 9.93
CA ALA A 78 5.92 1.02 10.60
C ALA A 78 4.68 1.48 9.83
N ILE A 79 3.76 2.15 10.53
CA ILE A 79 2.70 2.94 9.93
C ILE A 79 3.21 4.39 9.87
N GLU A 80 3.51 4.88 8.68
CA GLU A 80 4.01 6.23 8.47
C GLU A 80 2.86 7.18 8.14
N HIS A 81 2.82 8.35 8.74
CA HIS A 81 1.68 9.25 8.58
C HIS A 81 2.08 10.73 8.53
N SER A 82 1.26 11.53 7.85
CA SER A 82 1.34 12.99 7.89
C SER A 82 1.18 13.51 9.33
N PRO A 83 1.79 14.66 9.67
CA PRO A 83 1.63 15.28 11.00
C PRO A 83 0.20 15.80 11.28
N LEU A 84 -0.68 15.93 10.27
CA LEU A 84 -2.03 16.46 10.47
C LEU A 84 -2.89 15.50 11.30
N VAL A 85 -3.62 16.01 12.29
CA VAL A 85 -4.36 15.21 13.30
C VAL A 85 -5.20 14.10 12.67
N ARG A 86 -5.96 14.37 11.62
CA ARG A 86 -6.80 13.37 10.94
C ARG A 86 -6.01 12.17 10.38
N ALA A 87 -4.76 12.37 9.93
CA ALA A 87 -3.90 11.27 9.48
C ALA A 87 -3.31 10.50 10.66
N VAL A 88 -2.85 11.23 11.70
CA VAL A 88 -2.40 10.63 12.97
C VAL A 88 -3.48 9.73 13.55
N ARG A 89 -4.72 10.26 13.69
CA ARG A 89 -5.87 9.52 14.25
C ARG A 89 -6.24 8.30 13.41
N THR A 90 -6.20 8.43 12.08
CA THR A 90 -6.42 7.29 11.17
C THR A 90 -5.40 6.19 11.42
N ALA A 91 -4.11 6.52 11.52
CA ALA A 91 -3.03 5.56 11.78
C ALA A 91 -3.16 4.92 13.18
N GLN A 92 -3.47 5.72 14.21
CA GLN A 92 -3.70 5.24 15.58
C GLN A 92 -4.86 4.25 15.66
N LEU A 93 -6.00 4.60 15.06
CA LEU A 93 -7.18 3.73 15.07
C LEU A 93 -6.97 2.45 14.25
N LEU A 94 -6.29 2.53 13.10
CA LEU A 94 -5.95 1.34 12.33
C LEU A 94 -5.08 0.39 13.16
N ARG A 95 -4.01 0.91 13.78
CA ARG A 95 -3.14 0.12 14.66
C ARG A 95 -3.91 -0.53 15.81
N LEU A 96 -4.76 0.26 16.50
CA LEU A 96 -5.55 -0.23 17.63
C LEU A 96 -6.54 -1.31 17.20
N ALA A 97 -7.31 -1.06 16.14
CA ALA A 97 -8.36 -1.95 15.68
C ALA A 97 -7.85 -3.27 15.07
N THR A 98 -6.60 -3.28 14.60
CA THR A 98 -5.94 -4.50 14.10
C THR A 98 -5.11 -5.22 15.18
N GLY A 99 -4.93 -4.63 16.37
CA GLY A 99 -4.03 -5.16 17.40
C GLY A 99 -2.54 -5.12 17.03
N SER A 100 -2.18 -4.32 16.01
CA SER A 100 -0.80 -4.24 15.52
C SER A 100 0.14 -3.58 16.53
N ALA A 101 1.33 -4.14 16.72
CA ALA A 101 2.42 -3.57 17.53
C ALA A 101 3.33 -2.61 16.75
N LEU A 102 3.09 -2.39 15.45
CA LEU A 102 3.94 -1.56 14.60
C LEU A 102 4.05 -0.12 15.15
N PRO A 103 5.26 0.48 15.11
CA PRO A 103 5.42 1.87 15.52
C PRO A 103 4.71 2.82 14.55
N LEU A 104 4.16 3.90 15.10
CA LEU A 104 3.68 5.05 14.33
C LEU A 104 4.85 6.00 14.12
N LYS A 105 5.08 6.42 12.88
CA LYS A 105 6.14 7.36 12.52
C LYS A 105 5.60 8.55 11.75
N VAL A 106 5.91 9.74 12.21
CA VAL A 106 5.61 10.96 11.45
C VAL A 106 6.50 11.01 10.22
N LEU A 107 5.90 11.17 9.05
CA LEU A 107 6.58 11.42 7.79
C LEU A 107 6.07 12.74 7.21
N GLY A 108 6.91 13.79 7.29
CA GLY A 108 6.64 15.05 6.61
C GLY A 108 6.66 14.89 5.10
N GLY A 109 5.89 15.74 4.41
CA GLY A 109 5.78 15.70 2.96
C GLY A 109 4.62 14.84 2.44
N LEU A 110 3.76 14.33 3.34
CA LEU A 110 2.50 13.65 3.00
C LEU A 110 1.28 14.58 3.08
N GLU A 111 1.48 15.85 3.47
CA GLU A 111 0.42 16.87 3.56
C GLU A 111 -0.09 17.24 2.16
N PRO A 112 -1.32 17.82 2.05
CA PRO A 112 -2.00 18.02 0.75
C PRO A 112 -1.19 18.82 -0.27
N GLU A 113 -0.49 19.87 0.19
CA GLU A 113 0.20 20.83 -0.67
C GLU A 113 1.65 20.43 -1.01
N HIS A 114 2.16 19.32 -0.46
CA HIS A 114 3.53 18.90 -0.71
C HIS A 114 3.70 18.24 -2.08
N ASP A 115 4.88 18.43 -2.68
CA ASP A 115 5.23 17.86 -3.97
C ASP A 115 5.32 16.32 -3.89
N PRO A 116 4.46 15.57 -4.59
CA PRO A 116 4.43 14.11 -4.56
C PRO A 116 5.70 13.47 -5.14
N ARG A 117 6.49 14.20 -5.92
CA ARG A 117 7.77 13.72 -6.47
C ARG A 117 8.76 13.35 -5.37
N LYS A 118 8.76 14.07 -4.25
CA LYS A 118 9.62 13.75 -3.10
C LYS A 118 9.26 12.38 -2.50
N THR A 119 7.97 12.11 -2.33
CA THR A 119 7.49 10.81 -1.85
C THR A 119 7.72 9.71 -2.89
N ALA A 120 7.56 10.00 -4.19
CA ALA A 120 7.88 9.05 -5.25
C ALA A 120 9.37 8.65 -5.24
N VAL A 121 10.31 9.59 -5.04
CA VAL A 121 11.74 9.29 -4.87
C VAL A 121 12.00 8.44 -3.63
N LEU A 122 11.33 8.74 -2.50
CA LEU A 122 11.43 7.96 -1.27
C LEU A 122 11.00 6.49 -1.52
N LEU A 123 9.85 6.28 -2.14
CA LEU A 123 9.35 4.95 -2.49
C LEU A 123 10.27 4.24 -3.50
N ALA A 124 10.73 4.95 -4.52
CA ALA A 124 11.63 4.43 -5.54
C ALA A 124 12.94 3.87 -4.96
N LYS A 125 13.48 4.52 -3.93
CA LYS A 125 14.71 4.13 -3.22
C LYS A 125 14.48 3.11 -2.11
N SER A 126 13.24 2.89 -1.68
CA SER A 126 12.94 1.96 -0.59
C SER A 126 13.26 0.51 -0.98
N ARG A 127 13.80 -0.23 -0.02
CA ARG A 127 14.04 -1.68 -0.14
C ARG A 127 12.97 -2.53 0.54
N ARG A 128 12.07 -1.90 1.29
CA ARG A 128 11.01 -2.53 2.06
C ARG A 128 9.68 -1.91 1.72
N SER A 129 8.61 -2.67 1.84
CA SER A 129 7.24 -2.19 1.71
C SER A 129 6.95 -1.09 2.72
N ARG A 130 6.08 -0.14 2.36
CA ARG A 130 5.74 1.02 3.20
C ARG A 130 4.25 1.27 3.21
N LEU A 131 3.70 1.59 4.38
CA LEU A 131 2.32 2.07 4.54
C LEU A 131 2.34 3.56 4.88
N LEU A 132 1.78 4.38 3.99
CA LEU A 132 1.72 5.83 4.10
C LEU A 132 0.29 6.29 4.32
N VAL A 133 0.03 7.00 5.41
CA VAL A 133 -1.28 7.61 5.71
C VAL A 133 -1.22 9.10 5.42
N GLY A 134 -1.94 9.56 4.39
CA GLY A 134 -1.84 10.92 3.87
C GLY A 134 -3.15 11.51 3.39
N HIS A 135 -3.06 12.41 2.43
CA HIS A 135 -4.13 13.31 2.00
C HIS A 135 -4.24 13.38 0.47
N ASN A 136 -5.40 13.79 -0.03
CA ASN A 136 -5.53 14.31 -1.39
C ASN A 136 -5.29 15.83 -1.37
N PRO A 137 -4.77 16.42 -2.47
CA PRO A 137 -4.48 15.75 -3.76
C PRO A 137 -3.19 14.91 -3.77
N HIS A 138 -2.28 15.06 -2.80
CA HIS A 138 -0.96 14.45 -2.77
C HIS A 138 -0.98 12.94 -3.12
N LEU A 139 -1.82 12.11 -2.45
CA LEU A 139 -1.85 10.66 -2.71
C LEU A 139 -2.37 10.30 -4.10
N ALA A 140 -3.33 11.06 -4.62
CA ALA A 140 -3.84 10.85 -5.97
C ALA A 140 -2.78 11.17 -7.03
N GLU A 141 -2.08 12.29 -6.86
CA GLU A 141 -0.98 12.72 -7.74
C GLU A 141 0.23 11.78 -7.64
N LEU A 142 0.58 11.34 -6.43
CA LEU A 142 1.62 10.34 -6.21
C LEU A 142 1.30 9.03 -6.94
N THR A 143 0.07 8.54 -6.81
CA THR A 143 -0.38 7.33 -7.50
C THR A 143 -0.29 7.47 -9.01
N ALA A 144 -0.80 8.58 -9.55
CA ALA A 144 -0.74 8.87 -10.99
C ALA A 144 0.72 8.94 -11.49
N LEU A 145 1.59 9.60 -10.73
CA LEU A 145 3.01 9.72 -11.05
C LEU A 145 3.72 8.36 -11.11
N LEU A 146 3.46 7.49 -10.13
CA LEU A 146 4.06 6.15 -10.07
C LEU A 146 3.54 5.25 -11.19
N LEU A 147 2.25 5.35 -11.55
CA LEU A 147 1.63 4.59 -12.64
C LEU A 147 1.88 5.20 -14.03
N GLY A 148 2.45 6.40 -14.11
CA GLY A 148 2.70 7.08 -15.39
C GLY A 148 1.42 7.54 -16.10
N LEU A 149 0.38 7.95 -15.35
CA LEU A 149 -0.89 8.40 -15.90
C LEU A 149 -0.78 9.84 -16.41
N ALA A 150 -1.18 10.06 -17.67
CA ALA A 150 -1.08 11.38 -18.32
C ALA A 150 -1.99 12.44 -17.67
N ASP A 151 -3.19 12.04 -17.21
CA ASP A 151 -4.17 12.94 -16.59
C ASP A 151 -3.86 13.30 -15.13
N GLY A 152 -2.70 12.87 -14.62
CA GLY A 152 -2.26 13.13 -13.26
C GLY A 152 -3.24 12.60 -12.21
N GLY A 153 -3.32 13.29 -11.06
CA GLY A 153 -4.16 12.88 -9.93
C GLY A 153 -5.66 12.85 -10.21
N ALA A 154 -6.14 13.52 -11.26
CA ALA A 154 -7.56 13.49 -11.66
C ALA A 154 -8.02 12.09 -12.09
N ALA A 155 -7.10 11.26 -12.62
CA ALA A 155 -7.39 9.89 -13.01
C ALA A 155 -7.60 8.94 -11.81
N VAL A 156 -7.28 9.37 -10.58
CA VAL A 156 -7.32 8.52 -9.38
C VAL A 156 -8.36 9.03 -8.38
N ARG A 157 -9.50 8.35 -8.29
CA ARG A 157 -10.56 8.68 -7.31
C ARG A 157 -10.24 8.13 -5.92
N PHE A 158 -9.35 8.78 -5.20
CA PHE A 158 -8.97 8.36 -3.85
C PHE A 158 -9.99 8.87 -2.80
N ARG A 159 -10.85 8.00 -2.30
CA ARG A 159 -11.84 8.34 -1.26
C ARG A 159 -11.20 8.40 0.12
N LYS A 160 -11.82 9.10 1.09
CA LYS A 160 -11.43 9.09 2.51
C LYS A 160 -11.45 7.65 3.04
N SER A 161 -10.48 7.22 3.83
CA SER A 161 -10.24 5.82 4.23
C SER A 161 -10.04 4.84 3.07
N GLY A 162 -9.88 5.28 1.83
CA GLY A 162 -9.49 4.41 0.73
C GLY A 162 -8.06 3.92 0.93
N LEU A 163 -7.84 2.64 0.71
CA LEU A 163 -6.54 1.98 0.77
C LEU A 163 -6.20 1.43 -0.62
N LEU A 164 -4.98 1.71 -1.07
CA LEU A 164 -4.48 1.31 -2.38
C LEU A 164 -3.12 0.64 -2.20
N ALA A 165 -2.86 -0.43 -2.96
CA ALA A 165 -1.58 -1.12 -3.03
C ALA A 165 -0.97 -1.01 -4.43
N LEU A 166 0.29 -0.59 -4.47
CA LEU A 166 1.14 -0.57 -5.65
C LEU A 166 2.31 -1.53 -5.44
N GLU A 167 2.74 -2.17 -6.50
CA GLU A 167 3.95 -2.99 -6.51
C GLU A 167 4.97 -2.41 -7.47
N ARG A 168 6.23 -2.29 -7.03
CA ARG A 168 7.31 -1.85 -7.90
C ARG A 168 7.80 -3.00 -8.77
N THR A 169 7.52 -2.94 -10.08
CA THR A 169 7.87 -3.95 -11.07
C THR A 169 9.26 -3.76 -11.68
N ALA A 170 9.82 -2.53 -11.61
CA ALA A 170 11.19 -2.27 -12.03
C ALA A 170 11.84 -1.17 -11.18
N LYS A 171 13.14 -1.34 -10.92
CA LYS A 171 13.96 -0.34 -10.20
C LYS A 171 14.07 0.97 -10.97
N PRO A 172 14.34 2.10 -10.29
CA PRO A 172 14.60 3.39 -10.95
C PRO A 172 15.72 3.32 -11.96
N THR A 173 15.56 4.04 -13.07
CA THR A 173 16.57 4.27 -14.09
C THR A 173 16.66 5.76 -14.42
N ARG A 174 17.64 6.17 -15.24
CA ARG A 174 17.72 7.56 -15.70
C ARG A 174 16.47 8.02 -16.45
N LEU A 175 15.84 7.13 -17.25
CA LEU A 175 14.64 7.44 -18.02
C LEU A 175 13.34 7.27 -17.20
N ARG A 176 13.37 6.49 -16.14
CA ARG A 176 12.24 6.25 -15.21
C ARG A 176 12.71 6.46 -13.77
N PRO A 177 12.82 7.70 -13.31
CA PRO A 177 13.45 8.04 -12.03
C PRO A 177 12.71 7.46 -10.81
N TYR A 178 11.44 7.10 -10.96
CA TYR A 178 10.63 6.47 -9.91
C TYR A 178 10.51 4.95 -10.06
N GLY A 179 11.13 4.35 -11.10
CA GLY A 179 10.93 2.95 -11.46
C GLY A 179 9.65 2.72 -12.26
N SER A 180 9.19 1.47 -12.33
CA SER A 180 7.89 1.10 -12.88
C SER A 180 7.03 0.48 -11.80
N TRP A 181 5.74 0.75 -11.83
CA TRP A 181 4.80 0.32 -10.81
C TRP A 181 3.52 -0.23 -11.44
N SER A 182 2.91 -1.19 -10.77
CA SER A 182 1.60 -1.74 -11.10
C SER A 182 0.63 -1.52 -9.94
N LEU A 183 -0.61 -1.20 -10.26
CA LEU A 183 -1.70 -1.20 -9.29
C LEU A 183 -2.09 -2.66 -9.00
N LEU A 184 -1.98 -3.09 -7.74
CA LEU A 184 -2.45 -4.40 -7.31
C LEU A 184 -3.95 -4.38 -7.02
N TRP A 185 -4.37 -3.45 -6.18
CA TRP A 185 -5.78 -3.25 -5.82
C TRP A 185 -6.01 -1.88 -5.19
N MET A 186 -7.27 -1.46 -5.18
CA MET A 186 -7.76 -0.28 -4.47
C MET A 186 -9.09 -0.61 -3.81
N ILE A 187 -9.19 -0.37 -2.51
CA ILE A 187 -10.38 -0.63 -1.71
C ILE A 187 -10.98 0.69 -1.28
N PRO A 188 -12.21 1.00 -1.72
CA PRO A 188 -12.95 2.14 -1.23
C PRO A 188 -13.55 1.84 0.15
N PRO A 189 -13.76 2.85 1.01
CA PRO A 189 -14.26 2.67 2.38
C PRO A 189 -15.73 2.24 2.46
N ASP A 190 -16.49 2.39 1.37
CA ASP A 190 -17.95 2.33 1.37
C ASP A 190 -18.50 0.97 0.92
N LEU A 191 -17.73 -0.11 0.95
CA LEU A 191 -18.25 -1.46 0.69
C LEU A 191 -19.06 -2.03 1.86
N ALA A 192 -19.25 -1.24 2.93
CA ALA A 192 -20.13 -1.57 4.04
C ALA A 192 -21.30 -0.59 4.08
N LYS A 193 -22.34 -0.91 3.38
CA LYS A 193 -23.71 -0.49 3.70
C LYS A 193 -24.41 -1.61 4.40
#